data_4850d507c0e3914dbc2be8c09b60ac6b
#
_entry.id   4850d507c0e3914dbc2be8c09b60ac6b
#
_cell.length_a   1.000
_cell.length_b   1.000
_cell.length_c   1.000
_cell.angle_alpha   90.00
_cell.angle_beta   90.00
_cell.angle_gamma   90.00
#
_symmetry.space_group_name_H-M   'P 1'
#
loop_
_entity.id
_entity.type
_entity.pdbx_description
1 polymer ?
#
loop_
_entity_poly.entity_id
_entity_poly.type
_entity_poly.pdbx_seq_one_letter_code
_entity_poly.pdbx_strand_id
1 'polypeptide(L)'
;MDAGKKVKAFFDYYGGFEAIIIEHTVFMNSPKTAADLALVQGAILGSAGQSGTKIIGKVSPITWQNYLGNKKLTKDEQLAIRAKNPGKSVSWYKSYERNLRKERTMRLIDVIYDRKIADNDVADACGIGHWSLNNWEKAIGESK
;
A
#
# COMPACT_ATOMS: atom_id res chain seq x y z
N MET A 1 -6.27 9.49 -20.17
CA MET A 1 -7.53 9.60 -19.38
C MET A 1 -7.18 10.14 -18.02
N ASP A 2 -7.85 11.17 -17.59
CA ASP A 2 -7.68 11.78 -16.27
C ASP A 2 -7.91 10.77 -15.14
N ALA A 3 -7.00 10.72 -14.17
CA ALA A 3 -7.07 9.79 -13.03
C ALA A 3 -8.40 9.93 -12.26
N GLY A 4 -8.90 11.15 -12.09
CA GLY A 4 -10.18 11.40 -11.44
C GLY A 4 -11.37 10.73 -12.14
N LYS A 5 -11.38 10.73 -13.48
CA LYS A 5 -12.43 10.05 -14.26
C LYS A 5 -12.40 8.54 -14.09
N LYS A 6 -11.18 7.95 -14.03
CA LYS A 6 -11.04 6.50 -13.80
C LYS A 6 -11.52 6.11 -12.41
N VAL A 7 -11.14 6.89 -11.41
CA VAL A 7 -11.56 6.66 -10.02
C VAL A 7 -13.07 6.79 -9.88
N LYS A 8 -13.66 7.85 -10.46
CA LYS A 8 -15.12 8.01 -10.46
C LYS A 8 -15.82 6.84 -11.15
N ALA A 9 -15.37 6.43 -12.32
CA ALA A 9 -15.95 5.29 -13.03
C ALA A 9 -15.88 3.98 -12.22
N PHE A 10 -14.80 3.77 -11.45
CA PHE A 10 -14.67 2.63 -10.54
C PHE A 10 -15.74 2.66 -9.45
N PHE A 11 -15.93 3.80 -8.77
CA PHE A 11 -16.95 3.94 -7.75
C PHE A 11 -18.37 3.83 -8.30
N ASP A 12 -18.63 4.38 -9.50
CA ASP A 12 -19.93 4.27 -10.17
C ASP A 12 -20.25 2.81 -10.54
N TYR A 13 -19.23 2.03 -10.95
CA TYR A 13 -19.41 0.64 -11.35
C TYR A 13 -19.67 -0.30 -10.18
N TYR A 14 -18.90 -0.18 -9.09
CA TYR A 14 -19.02 -1.08 -7.95
C TYR A 14 -20.09 -0.65 -6.93
N GLY A 15 -20.67 0.52 -7.08
CA GLY A 15 -21.56 1.11 -6.10
C GLY A 15 -20.84 1.75 -4.92
N GLY A 16 -21.58 2.31 -3.99
CA GLY A 16 -21.01 2.95 -2.81
C GLY A 16 -20.32 1.96 -1.87
N PHE A 17 -19.16 2.32 -1.37
CA PHE A 17 -18.47 1.59 -0.31
C PHE A 17 -18.79 2.24 1.05
N GLU A 18 -18.96 1.44 2.08
CA GLU A 18 -19.16 1.94 3.44
C GLU A 18 -17.92 2.68 3.95
N ALA A 19 -16.75 2.14 3.67
CA ALA A 19 -15.47 2.69 4.08
C ALA A 19 -14.42 2.61 2.98
N ILE A 20 -13.48 3.55 3.02
CA ILE A 20 -12.25 3.52 2.25
C ILE A 20 -11.06 3.67 3.19
N ILE A 21 -10.11 2.76 3.09
CA ILE A 21 -8.85 2.82 3.85
C ILE A 21 -7.73 3.10 2.87
N ILE A 22 -6.99 4.18 3.10
CA ILE A 22 -5.87 4.57 2.25
C ILE A 22 -4.55 4.44 2.98
N GLU A 23 -3.49 4.17 2.22
CA GLU A 23 -2.15 4.22 2.78
C GLU A 23 -1.78 5.67 3.10
N HIS A 24 -1.31 5.89 4.34
CA HIS A 24 -0.82 7.21 4.75
C HIS A 24 0.49 7.52 4.06
N THR A 25 0.54 8.59 3.28
CA THR A 25 1.79 9.08 2.69
C THR A 25 2.74 9.52 3.78
N VAL A 26 3.84 8.78 3.93
CA VAL A 26 4.95 9.17 4.80
C VAL A 26 5.72 10.30 4.12
N PHE A 27 6.28 11.22 4.90
CA PHE A 27 7.12 12.32 4.43
C PHE A 27 8.10 11.85 3.35
N MET A 28 7.94 12.36 2.15
CA MET A 28 8.84 12.09 1.03
C MET A 28 9.88 13.18 0.93
N ASN A 29 11.12 12.80 0.59
CA ASN A 29 12.22 13.74 0.40
C ASN A 29 12.01 14.69 -0.80
N SER A 30 10.96 14.48 -1.61
CA SER A 30 10.58 15.32 -2.75
C SER A 30 9.24 15.98 -2.50
N PRO A 31 9.20 17.33 -2.31
CA PRO A 31 7.96 18.08 -2.17
C PRO A 31 7.00 17.90 -3.36
N LYS A 32 7.55 17.79 -4.58
CA LYS A 32 6.75 17.55 -5.80
C LYS A 32 6.01 16.21 -5.72
N THR A 33 6.72 15.13 -5.40
CA THR A 33 6.10 13.81 -5.28
C THR A 33 5.04 13.77 -4.18
N ALA A 34 5.30 14.45 -3.06
CA ALA A 34 4.32 14.57 -1.97
C ALA A 34 3.05 15.31 -2.43
N ALA A 35 3.20 16.40 -3.19
CA ALA A 35 2.08 17.15 -3.75
C ALA A 35 1.26 16.32 -4.75
N ASP A 36 1.94 15.63 -5.68
CA ASP A 36 1.29 14.77 -6.67
C ASP A 36 0.48 13.64 -6.00
N LEU A 37 1.04 13.00 -4.97
CA LEU A 37 0.34 11.97 -4.19
C LEU A 37 -0.86 12.53 -3.42
N ALA A 38 -0.73 13.73 -2.84
CA ALA A 38 -1.84 14.39 -2.15
C ALA A 38 -2.99 14.72 -3.10
N LEU A 39 -2.70 15.16 -4.34
CA LEU A 39 -3.70 15.39 -5.36
C LEU A 39 -4.45 14.11 -5.75
N VAL A 40 -3.73 12.99 -5.94
CA VAL A 40 -4.33 11.69 -6.26
C VAL A 40 -5.20 11.21 -5.09
N GLN A 41 -4.72 11.30 -3.86
CA GLN A 41 -5.50 10.95 -2.68
C GLN A 41 -6.75 11.82 -2.55
N GLY A 42 -6.64 13.13 -2.76
CA GLY A 42 -7.78 14.05 -2.77
C GLY A 42 -8.83 13.67 -3.81
N ALA A 43 -8.42 13.29 -5.02
CA ALA A 43 -9.32 12.83 -6.08
C ALA A 43 -10.05 11.54 -5.69
N ILE A 44 -9.34 10.57 -5.08
CA ILE A 44 -9.93 9.31 -4.59
C ILE A 44 -10.96 9.59 -3.51
N LEU A 45 -10.59 10.38 -2.50
CA LEU A 45 -11.48 10.69 -1.37
C LEU A 45 -12.70 11.51 -1.79
N GLY A 46 -12.52 12.47 -2.69
CA GLY A 46 -13.62 13.26 -3.26
C GLY A 46 -14.61 12.38 -4.03
N SER A 47 -14.11 11.46 -4.85
CA SER A 47 -14.96 10.51 -5.60
C SER A 47 -15.67 9.53 -4.66
N ALA A 48 -15.00 9.04 -3.63
CA ALA A 48 -15.60 8.17 -2.62
C ALA A 48 -16.74 8.88 -1.87
N GLY A 49 -16.52 10.12 -1.43
CA GLY A 49 -17.55 10.93 -0.77
C GLY A 49 -18.77 11.18 -1.66
N GLN A 50 -18.57 11.50 -2.94
CA GLN A 50 -19.66 11.66 -3.91
C GLN A 50 -20.45 10.35 -4.14
N SER A 51 -19.81 9.20 -3.99
CA SER A 51 -20.44 7.88 -4.11
C SER A 51 -21.07 7.39 -2.80
N GLY A 52 -21.11 8.22 -1.76
CA GLY A 52 -21.77 7.93 -0.49
C GLY A 52 -20.91 7.23 0.57
N THR A 53 -19.59 7.11 0.35
CA THR A 53 -18.67 6.58 1.37
C THR A 53 -18.61 7.51 2.58
N LYS A 54 -18.89 6.97 3.76
CA LYS A 54 -18.99 7.74 5.01
C LYS A 54 -17.74 7.66 5.88
N ILE A 55 -17.00 6.57 5.77
CA ILE A 55 -15.85 6.28 6.62
C ILE A 55 -14.57 6.37 5.80
N ILE A 56 -13.61 7.15 6.29
CA ILE A 56 -12.27 7.27 5.69
C ILE A 56 -11.26 6.92 6.77
N GLY A 57 -10.51 5.85 6.53
CA GLY A 57 -9.41 5.44 7.39
C GLY A 57 -8.05 5.57 6.72
N LYS A 58 -7.00 5.54 7.54
CA LYS A 58 -5.61 5.62 7.08
C LYS A 58 -4.75 4.58 7.80
N VAL A 59 -3.81 4.01 7.07
CA VAL A 59 -2.83 3.09 7.63
C VAL A 59 -1.42 3.41 7.14
N SER A 60 -0.41 3.28 8.01
CA SER A 60 0.97 3.44 7.57
C SER A 60 1.48 2.18 6.86
N PRO A 61 2.40 2.32 5.88
CA PRO A 61 3.02 1.16 5.23
C PRO A 61 3.63 0.16 6.22
N ILE A 62 4.30 0.67 7.25
CA ILE A 62 4.95 -0.16 8.27
C ILE A 62 3.93 -1.00 9.04
N THR A 63 2.76 -0.43 9.35
CA THR A 63 1.73 -1.10 10.13
C THR A 63 1.18 -2.32 9.41
N TRP A 64 0.67 -2.16 8.20
CA TRP A 64 0.07 -3.26 7.48
C TRP A 64 1.10 -4.29 6.98
N GLN A 65 2.29 -3.84 6.57
CA GLN A 65 3.37 -4.73 6.15
C GLN A 65 3.89 -5.60 7.30
N ASN A 66 4.07 -5.04 8.50
CA ASN A 66 4.44 -5.82 9.67
C ASN A 66 3.36 -6.82 10.07
N TYR A 67 2.10 -6.45 9.95
CA TYR A 67 0.97 -7.34 10.21
C TYR A 67 0.97 -8.57 9.29
N LEU A 68 1.28 -8.38 8.00
CA LEU A 68 1.45 -9.47 7.05
C LEU A 68 2.69 -10.33 7.28
N GLY A 69 3.60 -9.90 8.15
CA GLY A 69 4.90 -10.56 8.33
C GLY A 69 5.98 -10.09 7.34
N ASN A 70 5.69 -9.11 6.48
CA ASN A 70 6.69 -8.51 5.58
C ASN A 70 7.45 -7.37 6.25
N LYS A 71 8.18 -7.72 7.31
CA LYS A 71 9.01 -6.77 8.06
C LYS A 71 10.15 -6.23 7.21
N LYS A 72 10.68 -5.08 7.63
CA LYS A 72 11.91 -4.52 7.05
C LYS A 72 13.05 -5.55 7.16
N LEU A 73 13.89 -5.62 6.13
CA LEU A 73 15.03 -6.52 6.11
C LEU A 73 15.97 -6.27 7.30
N THR A 74 16.40 -7.35 7.92
CA THR A 74 17.40 -7.30 9.00
C THR A 74 18.78 -6.95 8.45
N LYS A 75 19.70 -6.56 9.32
CA LYS A 75 21.09 -6.30 8.93
C LYS A 75 21.76 -7.54 8.33
N ASP A 76 21.46 -8.72 8.86
CA ASP A 76 22.03 -9.97 8.37
C ASP A 76 21.50 -10.33 6.96
N GLU A 77 20.20 -10.11 6.71
CA GLU A 77 19.64 -10.26 5.36
C GLU A 77 20.27 -9.27 4.37
N GLN A 78 20.49 -8.02 4.77
CA GLN A 78 21.15 -7.02 3.94
C GLN A 78 22.61 -7.40 3.65
N LEU A 79 23.34 -7.90 4.64
CA LEU A 79 24.72 -8.38 4.46
C LEU A 79 24.76 -9.61 3.53
N ALA A 80 23.83 -10.54 3.66
CA ALA A 80 23.73 -11.69 2.76
C ALA A 80 23.46 -11.28 1.31
N ILE A 81 22.60 -10.27 1.08
CA ILE A 81 22.36 -9.72 -0.25
C ILE A 81 23.63 -9.11 -0.83
N ARG A 82 24.39 -8.35 -0.04
CA ARG A 82 25.65 -7.73 -0.47
C ARG A 82 26.72 -8.78 -0.77
N ALA A 83 26.80 -9.83 0.04
CA ALA A 83 27.75 -10.93 -0.18
C ALA A 83 27.45 -11.69 -1.48
N LYS A 84 26.17 -11.90 -1.81
CA LYS A 84 25.74 -12.56 -3.05
C LYS A 84 25.91 -11.66 -4.31
N ASN A 85 25.94 -10.35 -4.14
CA ASN A 85 25.98 -9.39 -5.23
C ASN A 85 27.08 -8.35 -4.97
N PRO A 86 28.37 -8.72 -4.98
CA PRO A 86 29.45 -7.82 -4.65
C PRO A 86 29.60 -6.70 -5.70
N GLY A 87 30.11 -5.55 -5.28
CA GLY A 87 30.48 -4.45 -6.17
C GLY A 87 29.32 -3.64 -6.75
N LYS A 88 28.11 -3.81 -6.26
CA LYS A 88 26.97 -3.01 -6.70
C LYS A 88 26.89 -1.67 -5.95
N SER A 89 26.24 -0.68 -6.57
CA SER A 89 26.04 0.64 -5.96
C SER A 89 25.02 0.58 -4.79
N VAL A 90 25.08 1.57 -3.90
CA VAL A 90 24.11 1.71 -2.81
C VAL A 90 22.67 1.80 -3.33
N SER A 91 22.46 2.53 -4.44
CA SER A 91 21.15 2.66 -5.07
C SER A 91 20.63 1.32 -5.62
N TRP A 92 21.53 0.50 -6.16
CA TRP A 92 21.17 -0.84 -6.63
C TRP A 92 20.67 -1.72 -5.47
N TYR A 93 21.41 -1.76 -4.34
CA TYR A 93 20.97 -2.54 -3.17
C TYR A 93 19.63 -2.06 -2.65
N LYS A 94 19.39 -0.75 -2.54
CA LYS A 94 18.10 -0.19 -2.12
C LYS A 94 16.95 -0.62 -3.05
N SER A 95 17.20 -0.64 -4.36
CA SER A 95 16.21 -1.08 -5.36
C SER A 95 15.94 -2.58 -5.25
N TYR A 96 16.99 -3.39 -5.07
CA TYR A 96 16.88 -4.82 -4.89
C TYR A 96 16.08 -5.18 -3.63
N GLU A 97 16.38 -4.55 -2.49
CA GLU A 97 15.66 -4.73 -1.23
C GLU A 97 14.18 -4.36 -1.36
N ARG A 98 13.88 -3.27 -2.07
CA ARG A 98 12.50 -2.84 -2.35
C ARG A 98 11.75 -3.87 -3.19
N ASN A 99 12.36 -4.36 -4.25
CA ASN A 99 11.75 -5.37 -5.11
C ASN A 99 11.51 -6.69 -4.36
N LEU A 100 12.48 -7.12 -3.55
CA LEU A 100 12.35 -8.31 -2.71
C LEU A 100 11.15 -8.18 -1.74
N ARG A 101 10.94 -7.01 -1.15
CA ARG A 101 9.79 -6.76 -0.26
C ARG A 101 8.46 -6.75 -1.03
N LYS A 102 8.42 -6.22 -2.25
CA LYS A 102 7.23 -6.29 -3.11
C LYS A 102 6.89 -7.74 -3.46
N GLU A 103 7.88 -8.53 -3.86
CA GLU A 103 7.68 -9.96 -4.12
C GLU A 103 7.18 -10.72 -2.88
N ARG A 104 7.70 -10.39 -1.68
CA ARG A 104 7.22 -10.97 -0.42
C ARG A 104 5.74 -10.63 -0.17
N THR A 105 5.33 -9.37 -0.37
CA THR A 105 3.91 -8.99 -0.27
C THR A 105 3.06 -9.83 -1.21
N MET A 106 3.42 -9.91 -2.50
CA MET A 106 2.67 -10.68 -3.49
C MET A 106 2.50 -12.14 -3.07
N ARG A 107 3.59 -12.80 -2.64
CA ARG A 107 3.54 -14.20 -2.18
C ARG A 107 2.67 -14.40 -0.94
N LEU A 108 2.74 -13.48 0.03
CA LEU A 108 1.91 -13.54 1.23
C LEU A 108 0.43 -13.39 0.90
N ILE A 109 0.09 -12.48 0.01
CA ILE A 109 -1.28 -12.27 -0.44
C ILE A 109 -1.78 -13.45 -1.28
N ASP A 110 -0.94 -14.03 -2.15
CA ASP A 110 -1.27 -15.25 -2.90
C ASP A 110 -1.66 -16.40 -1.96
N VAL A 111 -0.91 -16.57 -0.86
CA VAL A 111 -1.19 -17.60 0.15
C VAL A 111 -2.48 -17.30 0.93
N ILE A 112 -2.69 -16.04 1.35
CA ILE A 112 -3.86 -15.66 2.16
C ILE A 112 -5.16 -15.82 1.38
N TYR A 113 -5.17 -15.46 0.10
CA TYR A 113 -6.38 -15.46 -0.73
C TYR A 113 -6.48 -16.65 -1.68
N ASP A 114 -5.50 -17.54 -1.69
CA ASP A 114 -5.40 -18.68 -2.63
C ASP A 114 -5.59 -18.23 -4.09
N ARG A 115 -4.93 -17.13 -4.46
CA ARG A 115 -4.98 -16.53 -5.79
C ARG A 115 -3.64 -15.94 -6.17
N LYS A 116 -3.23 -16.16 -7.41
CA LYS A 116 -2.02 -15.55 -7.95
C LYS A 116 -2.29 -14.11 -8.36
N ILE A 117 -1.64 -13.17 -7.69
CA ILE A 117 -1.71 -11.74 -7.99
C ILE A 117 -0.45 -11.34 -8.74
N ALA A 118 -0.60 -10.85 -9.97
CA ALA A 118 0.51 -10.48 -10.84
C ALA A 118 0.98 -9.01 -10.65
N ASP A 119 0.17 -8.17 -10.01
CA ASP A 119 0.41 -6.74 -9.84
C ASP A 119 0.71 -6.42 -8.36
N ASN A 120 1.85 -5.78 -8.10
CA ASN A 120 2.25 -5.45 -6.73
C ASN A 120 1.36 -4.36 -6.08
N ASP A 121 0.80 -3.44 -6.86
CA ASP A 121 -0.07 -2.39 -6.32
C ASP A 121 -1.42 -2.99 -5.88
N VAL A 122 -1.91 -3.98 -6.64
CA VAL A 122 -3.07 -4.78 -6.23
C VAL A 122 -2.76 -5.60 -4.98
N ALA A 123 -1.58 -6.20 -4.88
CA ALA A 123 -1.17 -6.94 -3.69
C ALA A 123 -1.07 -6.04 -2.46
N ASP A 124 -0.53 -4.83 -2.59
CA ASP A 124 -0.47 -3.84 -1.52
C ASP A 124 -1.89 -3.42 -1.08
N ALA A 125 -2.80 -3.16 -2.02
CA ALA A 125 -4.21 -2.87 -1.71
C ALA A 125 -4.90 -4.02 -0.97
N CYS A 126 -4.66 -5.28 -1.38
CA CYS A 126 -5.14 -6.46 -0.67
C CYS A 126 -4.55 -6.56 0.75
N GLY A 127 -3.26 -6.25 0.92
CA GLY A 127 -2.60 -6.22 2.22
C GLY A 127 -3.20 -5.19 3.18
N ILE A 128 -3.47 -3.99 2.67
CA ILE A 128 -4.16 -2.94 3.41
C ILE A 128 -5.57 -3.38 3.80
N GLY A 129 -6.32 -3.95 2.85
CA GLY A 129 -7.67 -4.48 3.10
C GLY A 129 -7.67 -5.60 4.14
N HIS A 130 -6.74 -6.54 4.03
CA HIS A 130 -6.60 -7.64 4.99
C HIS A 130 -6.30 -7.14 6.40
N TRP A 131 -5.35 -6.21 6.54
CA TRP A 131 -5.07 -5.58 7.82
C TRP A 131 -6.30 -4.85 8.37
N SER A 132 -7.00 -4.08 7.54
CA SER A 132 -8.14 -3.27 7.94
C SER A 132 -9.31 -4.12 8.45
N LEU A 133 -9.63 -5.21 7.78
CA LEU A 133 -10.69 -6.14 8.19
C LEU A 133 -10.39 -6.80 9.54
N ASN A 134 -9.13 -7.10 9.81
CA ASN A 134 -8.71 -7.73 11.07
C ASN A 134 -8.40 -6.72 12.19
N ASN A 135 -8.42 -5.42 11.88
CA ASN A 135 -8.13 -4.32 12.83
C ASN A 135 -9.10 -3.16 12.60
N TRP A 136 -10.38 -3.45 12.42
CA TRP A 136 -11.39 -2.51 11.95
C TRP A 136 -11.43 -1.21 12.76
N GLU A 137 -11.54 -1.29 14.08
CA GLU A 137 -11.58 -0.11 14.95
C GLU A 137 -10.36 0.81 14.76
N LYS A 138 -9.17 0.22 14.62
CA LYS A 138 -7.94 0.98 14.36
C LYS A 138 -7.94 1.58 12.96
N ALA A 139 -8.45 0.85 11.98
CA ALA A 139 -8.49 1.29 10.59
C ALA A 139 -9.38 2.52 10.40
N ILE A 140 -10.50 2.59 11.11
CA ILE A 140 -11.45 3.71 11.03
C ILE A 140 -11.19 4.80 12.08
N GLY A 141 -10.15 4.66 12.90
CA GLY A 141 -9.76 5.69 13.88
C GLY A 141 -10.59 5.70 15.16
N GLU A 142 -11.34 4.64 15.46
CA GLU A 142 -12.14 4.50 16.69
C GLU A 142 -11.35 3.88 17.87
N SER A 143 -10.02 3.76 17.76
CA SER A 143 -9.20 3.30 18.87
C SER A 143 -9.23 4.31 20.02
N LYS A 144 -9.78 3.87 21.15
CA LYS A 144 -9.74 4.57 22.43
C LYS A 144 -8.31 4.62 22.98
#